data_15486fb00833ea6a1b7202687d98495b
#
_entry.id   15486fb00833ea6a1b7202687d98495b
#
_cell.length_a   1.000
_cell.length_b   1.000
_cell.length_c   1.000
_cell.angle_alpha   90.00
_cell.angle_beta   90.00
_cell.angle_gamma   90.00
#
_symmetry.space_group_name_H-M   'P 1'
#
loop_
_entity.id
_entity.type
_entity.pdbx_description
1 polymer ?
#
loop_
_entity_poly.entity_id
_entity_poly.type
_entity_poly.pdbx_seq_one_letter_code
_entity_poly.pdbx_strand_id
1 'polypeptide(L)'
;MKLTKDEILKKLHSRNLNNGYSKLADIPHYSLLKDIDKGAKRIADAIRNKESIKLCADYDGDGILSCATAISFFQDIGYPLEWTIPNRFTEGYGISPKIIDRLSREGVLFTLDNGIVVSENVIEKCNKKNIDLIICDHHTPGPTLPNCYAVINPKRKDCEYPLKKISGCFVGWLLFCAIK
;
A
#
# COMPACT_ATOMS: atom_id res chain seq x y z
N MET A 1 14.49 -34.55 -13.51
CA MET A 1 13.16 -35.11 -13.84
C MET A 1 12.31 -33.97 -14.39
N LYS A 2 11.85 -34.03 -15.63
CA LYS A 2 10.95 -33.02 -16.21
C LYS A 2 9.52 -33.41 -15.83
N LEU A 3 8.80 -32.51 -15.17
CA LEU A 3 7.37 -32.72 -14.86
C LEU A 3 6.55 -32.57 -16.15
N THR A 4 5.58 -33.45 -16.35
CA THR A 4 4.59 -33.33 -17.41
C THR A 4 3.56 -32.25 -17.06
N LYS A 5 2.84 -31.74 -18.08
CA LYS A 5 1.76 -30.76 -17.87
C LYS A 5 0.70 -31.26 -16.88
N ASP A 6 0.33 -32.55 -16.96
CA ASP A 6 -0.68 -33.15 -16.10
C ASP A 6 -0.20 -33.29 -14.66
N GLU A 7 1.08 -33.59 -14.42
CA GLU A 7 1.67 -33.62 -13.09
C GLU A 7 1.72 -32.21 -12.47
N ILE A 8 2.01 -31.19 -13.27
CA ILE A 8 1.97 -29.79 -12.84
C ILE A 8 0.53 -29.41 -12.46
N LEU A 9 -0.45 -29.71 -13.32
CA LEU A 9 -1.86 -29.42 -13.05
C LEU A 9 -2.37 -30.14 -11.80
N LYS A 10 -2.07 -31.45 -11.64
CA LYS A 10 -2.41 -32.20 -10.42
C LYS A 10 -1.81 -31.55 -9.17
N LYS A 11 -0.56 -31.10 -9.24
CA LYS A 11 0.12 -30.45 -8.11
C LYS A 11 -0.44 -29.08 -7.80
N LEU A 12 -0.88 -28.31 -8.79
CA LEU A 12 -1.58 -27.04 -8.61
C LEU A 12 -2.97 -27.25 -7.99
N HIS A 13 -3.74 -28.20 -8.49
CA HIS A 13 -5.06 -28.54 -7.91
C HIS A 13 -4.96 -29.04 -6.47
N SER A 14 -3.93 -29.84 -6.14
CA SER A 14 -3.72 -30.35 -4.77
C SER A 14 -3.35 -29.24 -3.76
N ARG A 15 -2.89 -28.08 -4.22
CA ARG A 15 -2.59 -26.91 -3.38
C ARG A 15 -3.83 -26.07 -3.05
N ASN A 16 -5.02 -26.54 -3.44
CA ASN A 16 -6.28 -25.87 -3.15
C ASN A 16 -6.30 -24.40 -3.57
N LEU A 17 -5.76 -24.09 -4.77
CA LEU A 17 -5.73 -22.76 -5.34
C LEU A 17 -7.13 -22.23 -5.70
N ASN A 18 -8.15 -23.07 -5.51
CA ASN A 18 -9.55 -22.69 -5.73
C ASN A 18 -10.09 -21.98 -4.47
N ASN A 19 -9.64 -20.73 -4.27
CA ASN A 19 -10.05 -19.91 -3.13
C ASN A 19 -11.50 -19.41 -3.24
N GLY A 20 -12.28 -19.90 -4.20
CA GLY A 20 -13.66 -19.45 -4.45
C GLY A 20 -13.75 -18.09 -5.17
N TYR A 21 -12.62 -17.45 -5.44
CA TYR A 21 -12.56 -16.14 -6.11
C TYR A 21 -12.25 -16.34 -7.60
N SER A 22 -13.27 -16.43 -8.43
CA SER A 22 -13.14 -16.63 -9.88
C SER A 22 -13.51 -15.38 -10.70
N LYS A 23 -14.16 -14.40 -10.07
CA LYS A 23 -14.61 -13.16 -10.69
C LYS A 23 -14.27 -11.98 -9.78
N LEU A 24 -14.17 -10.78 -10.33
CA LEU A 24 -13.98 -9.55 -9.55
C LEU A 24 -15.08 -9.35 -8.49
N ALA A 25 -16.31 -9.78 -8.80
CA ALA A 25 -17.43 -9.71 -7.86
C ALA A 25 -17.28 -10.63 -6.62
N ASP A 26 -16.41 -11.62 -6.69
CA ASP A 26 -16.13 -12.52 -5.57
C ASP A 26 -15.13 -11.91 -4.58
N ILE A 27 -14.42 -10.84 -4.97
CA ILE A 27 -13.44 -10.17 -4.11
C ILE A 27 -14.19 -9.48 -2.97
N PRO A 28 -13.79 -9.73 -1.70
CA PRO A 28 -14.40 -9.04 -0.57
C PRO A 28 -14.30 -7.52 -0.72
N HIS A 29 -15.37 -6.82 -0.35
CA HIS A 29 -15.45 -5.37 -0.51
C HIS A 29 -14.32 -4.68 0.29
N TYR A 30 -13.71 -3.66 -0.29
CA TYR A 30 -12.58 -2.93 0.31
C TYR A 30 -12.93 -2.31 1.68
N SER A 31 -14.18 -1.93 1.92
CA SER A 31 -14.62 -1.31 3.19
C SER A 31 -14.37 -2.18 4.44
N LEU A 32 -14.11 -3.49 4.26
CA LEU A 32 -13.70 -4.38 5.34
C LEU A 32 -12.23 -4.19 5.76
N LEU A 33 -11.42 -3.49 4.96
CA LEU A 33 -10.07 -3.11 5.33
C LEU A 33 -10.12 -1.93 6.32
N LYS A 34 -9.60 -2.13 7.50
CA LYS A 34 -9.54 -1.08 8.52
C LYS A 34 -8.79 0.15 8.00
N ASP A 35 -9.31 1.33 8.28
CA ASP A 35 -8.81 2.65 7.88
C ASP A 35 -8.82 2.95 6.37
N ILE A 36 -9.31 2.04 5.50
CA ILE A 36 -9.29 2.27 4.05
C ILE A 36 -10.13 3.50 3.65
N ASP A 37 -11.33 3.62 4.21
CA ASP A 37 -12.22 4.76 3.92
C ASP A 37 -11.60 6.08 4.42
N LYS A 38 -10.93 6.05 5.58
CA LYS A 38 -10.21 7.20 6.14
C LYS A 38 -9.07 7.64 5.23
N GLY A 39 -8.24 6.69 4.77
CA GLY A 39 -7.12 6.95 3.87
C GLY A 39 -7.59 7.42 2.49
N ALA A 40 -8.56 6.73 1.90
CA ALA A 40 -9.14 7.06 0.60
C ALA A 40 -9.79 8.46 0.60
N LYS A 41 -10.57 8.76 1.64
CA LYS A 41 -11.18 10.10 1.79
C LYS A 41 -10.12 11.18 1.87
N ARG A 42 -9.03 10.97 2.63
CA ARG A 42 -7.95 11.99 2.75
C ARG A 42 -7.25 12.23 1.41
N ILE A 43 -6.98 11.17 0.63
CA ILE A 43 -6.40 11.31 -0.71
C ILE A 43 -7.39 12.02 -1.64
N ALA A 44 -8.67 11.66 -1.62
CA ALA A 44 -9.70 12.33 -2.42
C ALA A 44 -9.85 13.82 -2.04
N ASP A 45 -9.77 14.16 -0.76
CA ASP A 45 -9.77 15.55 -0.27
C ASP A 45 -8.53 16.30 -0.79
N ALA A 46 -7.34 15.67 -0.76
CA ALA A 46 -6.12 16.25 -1.32
C ALA A 46 -6.23 16.55 -2.82
N ILE A 47 -6.83 15.62 -3.59
CA ILE A 47 -7.09 15.82 -5.02
C ILE A 47 -8.01 17.03 -5.23
N ARG A 48 -9.12 17.12 -4.50
CA ARG A 48 -10.08 18.23 -4.61
C ARG A 48 -9.46 19.58 -4.24
N ASN A 49 -8.61 19.59 -3.23
CA ASN A 49 -7.95 20.80 -2.72
C ASN A 49 -6.65 21.12 -3.45
N LYS A 50 -6.25 20.31 -4.44
CA LYS A 50 -4.99 20.47 -5.20
C LYS A 50 -3.74 20.45 -4.32
N GLU A 51 -3.75 19.63 -3.27
CA GLU A 51 -2.64 19.43 -2.36
C GLU A 51 -1.56 18.52 -3.00
N SER A 52 -0.33 18.59 -2.49
CA SER A 52 0.74 17.69 -2.91
C SER A 52 0.44 16.25 -2.45
N ILE A 53 0.49 15.30 -3.40
CA ILE A 53 0.35 13.87 -3.12
C ILE A 53 1.64 13.15 -3.49
N LYS A 54 2.17 12.39 -2.55
CA LYS A 54 3.45 11.69 -2.66
C LYS A 54 3.27 10.22 -2.33
N LEU A 55 4.02 9.39 -3.03
CA LEU A 55 4.09 7.94 -2.84
C LEU A 55 5.51 7.54 -2.47
N CYS A 56 5.64 6.65 -1.48
CA CYS A 56 6.85 5.87 -1.24
C CYS A 56 6.50 4.38 -1.39
N ALA A 57 6.96 3.73 -2.47
CA ALA A 57 6.77 2.30 -2.69
C ALA A 57 8.03 1.51 -2.31
N ASP A 58 7.89 0.19 -2.08
CA ASP A 58 9.05 -0.67 -1.88
C ASP A 58 9.85 -0.89 -3.19
N TYR A 59 11.07 -1.39 -3.07
CA TYR A 59 12.00 -1.59 -4.18
C TYR A 59 11.96 -2.99 -4.79
N ASP A 60 11.20 -3.91 -4.25
CA ASP A 60 11.05 -5.27 -4.79
C ASP A 60 9.96 -5.36 -5.87
N GLY A 61 9.69 -6.57 -6.36
CA GLY A 61 8.73 -6.78 -7.45
C GLY A 61 7.30 -6.37 -7.09
N ASP A 62 6.85 -6.58 -5.85
CA ASP A 62 5.51 -6.17 -5.37
C ASP A 62 5.44 -4.64 -5.22
N GLY A 63 6.48 -4.02 -4.65
CA GLY A 63 6.59 -2.57 -4.52
C GLY A 63 6.66 -1.84 -5.87
N ILE A 64 7.42 -2.36 -6.84
CA ILE A 64 7.50 -1.79 -8.19
C ILE A 64 6.13 -1.86 -8.89
N LEU A 65 5.42 -3.01 -8.81
CA LEU A 65 4.07 -3.16 -9.37
C LEU A 65 3.08 -2.23 -8.65
N SER A 66 3.19 -2.08 -7.35
CA SER A 66 2.40 -1.14 -6.55
C SER A 66 2.58 0.30 -7.04
N CYS A 67 3.84 0.70 -7.26
CA CYS A 67 4.18 2.02 -7.78
C CYS A 67 3.61 2.25 -9.18
N ALA A 68 3.78 1.29 -10.09
CA ALA A 68 3.25 1.36 -11.45
C ALA A 68 1.72 1.48 -11.47
N THR A 69 1.03 0.71 -10.61
CA THR A 69 -0.43 0.77 -10.46
C THR A 69 -0.88 2.14 -9.97
N ALA A 70 -0.17 2.73 -9.00
CA ALA A 70 -0.46 4.07 -8.50
C ALA A 70 -0.26 5.13 -9.60
N ILE A 71 0.87 5.07 -10.32
CA ILE A 71 1.15 6.01 -11.41
C ILE A 71 0.04 5.94 -12.46
N SER A 72 -0.36 4.74 -12.88
CA SER A 72 -1.46 4.55 -13.85
C SER A 72 -2.76 5.16 -13.34
N PHE A 73 -3.14 4.88 -12.09
CA PHE A 73 -4.36 5.44 -11.49
C PHE A 73 -4.36 6.97 -11.48
N PHE A 74 -3.26 7.60 -11.04
CA PHE A 74 -3.18 9.06 -10.97
C PHE A 74 -3.09 9.71 -12.35
N GLN A 75 -2.48 9.04 -13.34
CA GLN A 75 -2.50 9.47 -14.75
C GLN A 75 -3.91 9.44 -15.33
N ASP A 76 -4.66 8.36 -15.07
CA ASP A 76 -6.03 8.20 -15.57
C ASP A 76 -6.99 9.28 -15.05
N ILE A 77 -6.79 9.74 -13.81
CA ILE A 77 -7.58 10.85 -13.24
C ILE A 77 -6.98 12.24 -13.52
N GLY A 78 -5.85 12.31 -14.24
CA GLY A 78 -5.19 13.58 -14.60
C GLY A 78 -4.60 14.35 -13.42
N TYR A 79 -4.19 13.66 -12.34
CA TYR A 79 -3.63 14.29 -11.15
C TYR A 79 -2.14 13.99 -10.98
N PRO A 80 -1.28 15.00 -10.68
CA PRO A 80 0.15 14.77 -10.51
C PRO A 80 0.46 13.95 -9.26
N LEU A 81 1.28 12.91 -9.39
CA LEU A 81 1.80 12.11 -8.31
C LEU A 81 3.32 12.25 -8.25
N GLU A 82 3.84 12.71 -7.12
CA GLU A 82 5.27 12.60 -6.81
C GLU A 82 5.53 11.20 -6.24
N TRP A 83 6.49 10.46 -6.79
CA TRP A 83 6.77 9.11 -6.29
C TRP A 83 8.26 8.89 -6.05
N THR A 84 8.56 8.00 -5.13
CA THR A 84 9.92 7.57 -4.81
C THR A 84 9.95 6.10 -4.47
N ILE A 85 11.04 5.45 -4.87
CA ILE A 85 11.41 4.10 -4.45
C ILE A 85 12.74 4.24 -3.73
N PRO A 86 12.87 3.75 -2.47
CA PRO A 86 14.10 3.86 -1.70
C PRO A 86 15.27 3.15 -2.38
N ASN A 87 16.44 3.77 -2.34
CA ASN A 87 17.65 3.08 -2.74
C ASN A 87 18.07 2.10 -1.64
N ARG A 88 18.03 0.80 -1.93
CA ARG A 88 18.34 -0.27 -0.99
C ARG A 88 19.68 -0.09 -0.25
N PHE A 89 20.68 0.42 -0.95
CA PHE A 89 22.06 0.52 -0.42
C PHE A 89 22.30 1.78 0.40
N THR A 90 21.62 2.88 0.10
CA THR A 90 21.87 4.20 0.71
C THR A 90 20.76 4.66 1.66
N GLU A 91 19.53 4.15 1.51
CA GLU A 91 18.35 4.57 2.25
C GLU A 91 17.70 3.44 3.06
N GLY A 92 18.04 2.18 2.74
CA GLY A 92 17.52 1.00 3.42
C GLY A 92 16.14 0.58 2.92
N TYR A 93 15.39 -0.14 3.77
CA TYR A 93 14.06 -0.65 3.48
C TYR A 93 12.98 0.37 3.85
N GLY A 94 12.03 0.56 2.94
CA GLY A 94 10.83 1.35 3.18
C GLY A 94 11.08 2.84 3.39
N ILE A 95 10.08 3.51 3.94
CA ILE A 95 10.15 4.95 4.18
C ILE A 95 11.16 5.28 5.30
N SER A 96 12.07 6.19 5.02
CA SER A 96 13.13 6.60 5.94
C SER A 96 13.09 8.11 6.25
N PRO A 97 13.73 8.58 7.36
CA PRO A 97 13.83 9.99 7.66
C PRO A 97 14.45 10.83 6.53
N LYS A 98 15.41 10.26 5.78
CA LYS A 98 16.05 10.91 4.63
C LYS A 98 15.05 11.19 3.50
N ILE A 99 14.10 10.27 3.28
CA ILE A 99 13.03 10.47 2.29
C ILE A 99 12.16 11.65 2.70
N ILE A 100 11.74 11.72 3.97
CA ILE A 100 10.93 12.84 4.48
C ILE A 100 11.67 14.17 4.37
N ASP A 101 12.98 14.18 4.63
CA ASP A 101 13.77 15.43 4.55
C ASP A 101 13.75 16.03 3.15
N ARG A 102 13.70 15.20 2.11
CA ARG A 102 13.63 15.65 0.70
C ARG A 102 12.25 16.19 0.28
N LEU A 103 11.20 15.84 1.02
CA LEU A 103 9.86 16.31 0.71
C LEU A 103 9.73 17.80 1.07
N SER A 104 9.41 18.62 0.08
CA SER A 104 9.44 20.09 0.19
C SER A 104 8.11 20.73 0.59
N ARG A 105 7.01 19.97 0.58
CA ARG A 105 5.64 20.50 0.75
C ARG A 105 4.86 19.66 1.74
N GLU A 106 3.93 20.32 2.44
CA GLU A 106 2.84 19.70 3.15
C GLU A 106 1.93 18.87 2.21
N GLY A 107 0.95 18.17 2.73
CA GLY A 107 -0.02 17.39 1.98
C GLY A 107 -0.08 15.94 2.40
N VAL A 108 -0.26 15.02 1.46
CA VAL A 108 -0.38 13.58 1.75
C VAL A 108 0.86 12.84 1.27
N LEU A 109 1.35 11.96 2.13
CA LEU A 109 2.31 10.93 1.77
C LEU A 109 1.67 9.58 2.06
N PHE A 110 1.54 8.73 1.05
CA PHE A 110 1.12 7.35 1.28
C PHE A 110 2.23 6.37 0.89
N THR A 111 2.27 5.25 1.59
CA THR A 111 3.18 4.15 1.26
C THR A 111 2.42 3.05 0.53
N LEU A 112 3.11 2.29 -0.29
CA LEU A 112 2.63 1.03 -0.85
C LEU A 112 3.67 -0.05 -0.63
N ASP A 113 3.22 -1.19 -0.08
CA ASP A 113 4.06 -2.36 0.16
C ASP A 113 5.20 -2.14 1.18
N ASN A 114 5.08 -1.11 2.00
CA ASN A 114 6.01 -0.82 3.10
C ASN A 114 5.37 0.09 4.15
N GLY A 115 6.07 0.27 5.27
CA GLY A 115 5.74 1.29 6.26
C GLY A 115 5.10 0.76 7.54
N ILE A 116 4.63 -0.49 7.61
CA ILE A 116 3.96 -1.02 8.81
C ILE A 116 4.86 -1.04 10.06
N VAL A 117 6.18 -0.99 9.88
CA VAL A 117 7.17 -0.93 10.96
C VAL A 117 7.99 0.37 10.90
N VAL A 118 7.39 1.44 10.41
CA VAL A 118 8.04 2.76 10.31
C VAL A 118 8.50 3.27 11.68
N SER A 119 9.65 3.96 11.72
CA SER A 119 10.16 4.54 12.96
C SER A 119 9.39 5.78 13.41
N GLU A 120 9.34 6.03 14.72
CA GLU A 120 8.74 7.25 15.28
C GLU A 120 9.36 8.53 14.72
N ASN A 121 10.67 8.54 14.43
CA ASN A 121 11.34 9.68 13.81
C ASN A 121 10.74 10.06 12.45
N VAL A 122 10.32 9.10 11.64
CA VAL A 122 9.63 9.36 10.37
C VAL A 122 8.28 10.05 10.64
N ILE A 123 7.51 9.53 11.60
CA ILE A 123 6.20 10.07 11.98
C ILE A 123 6.34 11.51 12.49
N GLU A 124 7.29 11.76 13.38
CA GLU A 124 7.57 13.10 13.90
C GLU A 124 7.96 14.09 12.78
N LYS A 125 8.80 13.65 11.84
CA LYS A 125 9.18 14.48 10.69
C LYS A 125 8.00 14.78 9.78
N CYS A 126 7.11 13.82 9.52
CA CYS A 126 5.87 14.05 8.79
C CYS A 126 5.01 15.10 9.50
N ASN A 127 4.81 14.97 10.81
CA ASN A 127 4.04 15.91 11.61
C ASN A 127 4.63 17.33 11.58
N LYS A 128 5.97 17.47 11.70
CA LYS A 128 6.67 18.77 11.63
C LYS A 128 6.53 19.45 10.27
N LYS A 129 6.28 18.68 9.20
CA LYS A 129 6.09 19.18 7.83
C LYS A 129 4.62 19.29 7.42
N ASN A 130 3.66 19.05 8.33
CA ASN A 130 2.23 18.98 8.05
C ASN A 130 1.92 17.97 6.93
N ILE A 131 2.56 16.81 6.97
CA ILE A 131 2.35 15.71 6.03
C ILE A 131 1.49 14.65 6.70
N ASP A 132 0.31 14.38 6.17
CA ASP A 132 -0.53 13.26 6.58
C ASP A 132 0.03 11.96 5.99
N LEU A 133 0.58 11.11 6.87
CA LEU A 133 1.13 9.81 6.48
C LEU A 133 0.01 8.75 6.49
N ILE A 134 -0.18 8.10 5.33
CA ILE A 134 -1.06 6.95 5.14
C ILE A 134 -0.22 5.73 4.82
N ILE A 135 -0.24 4.72 5.67
CA ILE A 135 0.45 3.46 5.44
C ILE A 135 -0.52 2.47 4.77
N CYS A 136 -0.13 1.96 3.60
CA CYS A 136 -0.84 0.91 2.89
C CYS A 136 0.14 -0.24 2.64
N ASP A 137 0.01 -1.30 3.44
CA ASP A 137 1.01 -2.37 3.52
C ASP A 137 0.35 -3.73 3.78
N HIS A 138 1.07 -4.81 3.56
CA HIS A 138 0.64 -6.19 3.80
C HIS A 138 1.62 -7.00 4.67
N HIS A 139 2.74 -6.41 5.04
CA HIS A 139 3.72 -7.05 5.93
C HIS A 139 3.15 -7.25 7.34
N THR A 140 3.78 -8.12 8.12
CA THR A 140 3.33 -8.41 9.47
C THR A 140 3.53 -7.20 10.38
N PRO A 141 2.47 -6.70 11.03
CA PRO A 141 2.59 -5.59 11.97
C PRO A 141 3.48 -5.93 13.16
N GLY A 142 4.16 -4.93 13.69
CA GLY A 142 4.83 -5.01 14.98
C GLY A 142 3.84 -5.09 16.16
N PRO A 143 4.34 -5.10 17.40
CA PRO A 143 3.50 -5.15 18.61
C PRO A 143 2.58 -3.92 18.72
N THR A 144 3.01 -2.78 18.23
CA THR A 144 2.25 -1.53 18.15
C THR A 144 2.15 -1.06 16.71
N LEU A 145 1.01 -0.49 16.32
CA LEU A 145 0.84 0.13 15.02
C LEU A 145 1.43 1.54 14.99
N PRO A 146 1.94 2.00 13.83
CA PRO A 146 2.38 3.37 13.66
C PRO A 146 1.29 4.40 14.01
N ASN A 147 1.62 5.41 14.79
CA ASN A 147 0.70 6.50 15.12
C ASN A 147 0.70 7.56 14.01
N CYS A 148 0.05 7.25 12.89
CA CYS A 148 -0.04 8.13 11.72
C CYS A 148 -1.51 8.34 11.30
N TYR A 149 -1.74 9.07 10.20
CA TYR A 149 -3.09 9.43 9.77
C TYR A 149 -3.97 8.20 9.55
N ALA A 150 -3.50 7.18 8.81
CA ALA A 150 -4.22 5.93 8.58
C ALA A 150 -3.22 4.77 8.39
N VAL A 151 -3.62 3.55 8.81
CA VAL A 151 -2.84 2.33 8.62
C VAL A 151 -3.73 1.26 7.98
N ILE A 152 -3.57 1.05 6.69
CA ILE A 152 -4.34 0.08 5.90
C ILE A 152 -3.49 -1.18 5.77
N ASN A 153 -3.87 -2.23 6.48
CA ASN A 153 -3.14 -3.50 6.45
C ASN A 153 -4.09 -4.66 6.83
N PRO A 154 -4.25 -5.68 5.98
CA PRO A 154 -5.16 -6.79 6.25
C PRO A 154 -4.76 -7.65 7.45
N LYS A 155 -3.48 -7.64 7.84
CA LYS A 155 -2.95 -8.44 8.96
C LYS A 155 -3.07 -7.76 10.33
N ARG A 156 -3.61 -6.54 10.39
CA ARG A 156 -3.93 -5.91 11.68
C ARG A 156 -4.91 -6.78 12.47
N LYS A 157 -4.77 -6.81 13.79
CA LYS A 157 -5.63 -7.60 14.67
C LYS A 157 -7.10 -7.13 14.65
N ASP A 158 -7.31 -5.84 14.43
CA ASP A 158 -8.62 -5.17 14.38
C ASP A 158 -9.17 -5.01 12.95
N CYS A 159 -8.58 -5.67 11.96
CA CYS A 159 -9.02 -5.65 10.57
C CYS A 159 -9.87 -6.89 10.26
N GLU A 160 -11.05 -6.68 9.69
CA GLU A 160 -12.01 -7.75 9.35
C GLU A 160 -11.86 -8.28 7.91
N TYR A 161 -10.96 -7.71 7.10
CA TYR A 161 -10.75 -8.17 5.74
C TYR A 161 -10.33 -9.64 5.71
N PRO A 162 -11.08 -10.52 5.00
CA PRO A 162 -10.89 -11.97 5.14
C PRO A 162 -9.60 -12.47 4.49
N LEU A 163 -9.11 -11.79 3.44
CA LEU A 163 -7.88 -12.17 2.73
C LEU A 163 -6.64 -11.56 3.41
N LYS A 164 -6.06 -12.30 4.36
CA LYS A 164 -4.89 -11.83 5.11
C LYS A 164 -3.57 -11.94 4.34
N LYS A 165 -3.51 -12.81 3.32
CA LYS A 165 -2.30 -13.11 2.55
C LYS A 165 -2.44 -12.61 1.10
N ILE A 166 -2.62 -11.32 0.96
CA ILE A 166 -2.64 -10.63 -0.35
C ILE A 166 -1.37 -9.81 -0.51
N SER A 167 -1.02 -9.48 -1.75
CA SER A 167 0.16 -8.67 -2.07
C SER A 167 -0.04 -7.20 -1.68
N GLY A 168 1.05 -6.46 -1.51
CA GLY A 168 1.00 -5.02 -1.27
C GLY A 168 0.35 -4.28 -2.44
N CYS A 169 0.63 -4.71 -3.67
CA CYS A 169 -0.02 -4.18 -4.87
C CYS A 169 -1.54 -4.35 -4.84
N PHE A 170 -2.04 -5.50 -4.37
CA PHE A 170 -3.48 -5.72 -4.27
C PHE A 170 -4.12 -4.85 -3.18
N VAL A 171 -3.46 -4.65 -2.03
CA VAL A 171 -3.94 -3.71 -1.00
C VAL A 171 -4.00 -2.28 -1.56
N GLY A 172 -2.98 -1.86 -2.32
CA GLY A 172 -2.96 -0.57 -3.02
C GLY A 172 -4.09 -0.43 -4.04
N TRP A 173 -4.34 -1.46 -4.83
CA TRP A 173 -5.47 -1.47 -5.78
C TRP A 173 -6.83 -1.30 -5.06
N LEU A 174 -7.04 -1.96 -3.92
CA LEU A 174 -8.25 -1.79 -3.12
C LEU A 174 -8.39 -0.35 -2.59
N LEU A 175 -7.28 0.30 -2.21
CA LEU A 175 -7.28 1.71 -1.82
C LEU A 175 -7.72 2.59 -3.00
N PHE A 176 -7.23 2.35 -4.22
CA PHE A 176 -7.64 3.10 -5.40
C PHE A 176 -9.12 2.87 -5.76
N CYS A 177 -9.65 1.67 -5.55
CA CYS A 177 -11.08 1.41 -5.67
C CYS A 177 -11.94 2.22 -4.68
N ALA A 178 -11.38 2.57 -3.53
CA ALA A 178 -12.07 3.36 -2.50
C ALA A 178 -11.98 4.88 -2.75
N ILE A 179 -11.00 5.35 -3.55
CA ILE A 179 -10.85 6.77 -3.95
C ILE A 179 -11.81 7.03 -5.11
N LYS A 180 -13.01 7.49 -4.83
CA LYS A 180 -14.03 7.80 -5.85
C LYS A 180 -14.43 9.26 -5.80
#